data_5191ef85fe4dd8185f4c441a4576e972
#
_entry.id   5191ef85fe4dd8185f4c441a4576e972
#
_cell.length_a   1.000
_cell.length_b   1.000
_cell.length_c   1.000
_cell.angle_alpha   90.00
_cell.angle_beta   90.00
_cell.angle_gamma   90.00
#
_symmetry.space_group_name_H-M   'P 1'
#
loop_
_entity.id
_entity.type
_entity.pdbx_description
1 polymer ?
#
loop_
_entity_poly.entity_id
_entity_poly.type
_entity_poly.pdbx_seq_one_letter_code
_entity_poly.pdbx_strand_id
1 'polypeptide(L)'
;MKRSMYAGRVREEHIGQEITLKGWVGRRRDLGGLIFIDLRDREGIMQLVINPEKVSAEVMETAESLRSEFVIEVTGQVAAREQANDKLPTGAVELNVTALTVLNTAKTTPFEIKDGIEANDDTRLRYRYLDLRRPEMLENLKLRAKVTHSIRNYLDELEFIDVETPFLSKSTPEGARDYLVPSRVNKGHFYALPQSPQIMKQLLMNAGFDRYYQIVKCFRDEDLRGDRQPEFTQVDLETSFLTEQEIQDITEGLIARVMKETKGIEVTLPFPRMKYDDAMALYGSDKPDTRFDMLLQDLTEVVKGVDFKVFSEAPAVKAIVVKGAADNYSRKDIDKMTEVAKQYGAKGLAWLKVVDGELNGPVAKFLTGIQAELTTALALEDKDLVLFVADTLEVANATLGALRGRIAKELGLIDNDKFNFLWVVDWPMFEWSEEEGRYMSAHHPFTLPQEETAHELEGDLAKVRAIAYDIVLNGYELGGGSLRINQKDLQERMFKALGFSAEEANDQFGFLLEAMDYGFPPHGGLAIGLDRFVMLLAGEENIREVIAFPKNNKASDPMTQAPSTVALKQLEELSLQVEEDETSKTN
;
A
#
# COMPACT_ATOMS: atom_id res chain seq x y z
N MET A 1 -17.63 5.98 -35.97
CA MET A 1 -17.72 4.51 -36.15
C MET A 1 -18.04 3.86 -34.81
N LYS A 2 -19.14 3.12 -34.74
CA LYS A 2 -19.62 2.50 -33.49
C LYS A 2 -19.32 0.99 -33.55
N ARG A 3 -18.69 0.40 -32.52
CA ARG A 3 -18.60 -1.05 -32.38
C ARG A 3 -19.97 -1.62 -31.97
N SER A 4 -20.30 -2.84 -32.37
CA SER A 4 -21.53 -3.51 -31.93
C SER A 4 -21.47 -3.84 -30.44
N MET A 5 -20.34 -4.42 -30.01
CA MET A 5 -20.05 -4.79 -28.62
C MET A 5 -18.54 -4.94 -28.41
N TYR A 6 -18.14 -5.22 -27.17
CA TYR A 6 -16.75 -5.61 -26.87
C TYR A 6 -16.47 -7.03 -27.31
N ALA A 7 -15.28 -7.27 -27.88
CA ALA A 7 -14.84 -8.59 -28.35
C ALA A 7 -14.89 -9.64 -27.24
N GLY A 8 -14.40 -9.32 -26.05
CA GLY A 8 -14.42 -10.22 -24.90
C GLY A 8 -15.80 -10.57 -24.33
N ARG A 9 -16.87 -9.91 -24.81
CA ARG A 9 -18.25 -10.14 -24.36
C ARG A 9 -19.10 -10.97 -25.30
N VAL A 10 -18.55 -11.41 -26.45
CA VAL A 10 -19.29 -12.26 -27.40
C VAL A 10 -19.49 -13.65 -26.79
N ARG A 11 -20.71 -14.19 -26.92
CA ARG A 11 -21.13 -15.49 -26.38
C ARG A 11 -21.97 -16.25 -27.39
N GLU A 12 -22.35 -17.50 -27.07
CA GLU A 12 -23.16 -18.39 -27.93
C GLU A 12 -24.51 -17.78 -28.32
N GLU A 13 -25.12 -16.94 -27.47
CA GLU A 13 -26.38 -16.22 -27.76
C GLU A 13 -26.27 -15.25 -28.95
N HIS A 14 -25.06 -14.94 -29.39
CA HIS A 14 -24.78 -14.06 -30.51
C HIS A 14 -24.55 -14.83 -31.81
N ILE A 15 -24.58 -16.18 -31.80
CA ILE A 15 -24.37 -17.00 -33.00
C ILE A 15 -25.42 -16.62 -34.08
N GLY A 16 -24.95 -16.44 -35.30
CA GLY A 16 -25.76 -16.01 -36.46
C GLY A 16 -25.90 -14.49 -36.59
N GLN A 17 -25.49 -13.71 -35.60
CA GLN A 17 -25.51 -12.24 -35.69
C GLN A 17 -24.31 -11.73 -36.48
N GLU A 18 -24.50 -10.72 -37.30
CA GLU A 18 -23.43 -9.92 -37.88
C GLU A 18 -23.07 -8.80 -36.93
N ILE A 19 -21.78 -8.78 -36.52
CA ILE A 19 -21.26 -7.79 -35.55
C ILE A 19 -19.99 -7.14 -36.06
N THR A 20 -19.75 -5.90 -35.62
CA THR A 20 -18.52 -5.16 -35.85
C THR A 20 -17.75 -5.03 -34.55
N LEU A 21 -16.52 -5.51 -34.53
CA LEU A 21 -15.58 -5.45 -33.42
C LEU A 21 -14.41 -4.54 -33.75
N LYS A 22 -13.74 -4.02 -32.70
CA LYS A 22 -12.53 -3.20 -32.81
C LYS A 22 -11.58 -3.56 -31.70
N GLY A 23 -10.29 -3.64 -32.00
CA GLY A 23 -9.28 -3.97 -31.00
C GLY A 23 -7.90 -4.07 -31.62
N TRP A 24 -7.03 -4.67 -30.85
CA TRP A 24 -5.65 -4.93 -31.22
C TRP A 24 -5.47 -6.37 -31.66
N VAL A 25 -4.67 -6.57 -32.72
CA VAL A 25 -4.22 -7.89 -33.16
C VAL A 25 -3.27 -8.46 -32.10
N GLY A 26 -3.69 -9.53 -31.44
CA GLY A 26 -2.83 -10.29 -30.54
C GLY A 26 -1.94 -11.25 -31.34
N ARG A 27 -2.41 -12.48 -31.49
CA ARG A 27 -1.70 -13.53 -32.23
C ARG A 27 -2.36 -13.77 -33.59
N ARG A 28 -1.51 -13.85 -34.66
CA ARG A 28 -1.92 -14.29 -35.99
C ARG A 28 -1.37 -15.70 -36.27
N ARG A 29 -2.18 -16.57 -36.78
CA ARG A 29 -1.83 -17.92 -37.21
C ARG A 29 -2.34 -18.18 -38.62
N ASP A 30 -1.54 -18.81 -39.47
CA ASP A 30 -1.92 -19.23 -40.80
C ASP A 30 -1.87 -20.78 -40.84
N LEU A 31 -2.99 -21.39 -41.08
CA LEU A 31 -3.17 -22.83 -41.10
C LEU A 31 -3.76 -23.26 -42.46
N GLY A 32 -2.87 -23.46 -43.43
CA GLY A 32 -3.28 -23.92 -44.77
C GLY A 32 -4.13 -22.94 -45.56
N GLY A 33 -3.87 -21.65 -45.40
CA GLY A 33 -4.59 -20.57 -46.05
C GLY A 33 -5.75 -19.96 -45.22
N LEU A 34 -6.19 -20.65 -44.18
CA LEU A 34 -7.08 -20.06 -43.19
C LEU A 34 -6.27 -19.22 -42.20
N ILE A 35 -6.64 -17.92 -42.07
CA ILE A 35 -5.97 -17.05 -41.13
C ILE A 35 -6.83 -16.92 -39.87
N PHE A 36 -6.23 -17.21 -38.72
CA PHE A 36 -6.80 -17.03 -37.40
C PHE A 36 -6.13 -15.85 -36.72
N ILE A 37 -6.94 -14.98 -36.09
CA ILE A 37 -6.46 -13.79 -35.38
C ILE A 37 -7.14 -13.76 -34.01
N ASP A 38 -6.34 -13.58 -32.97
CA ASP A 38 -6.85 -13.27 -31.66
C ASP A 38 -7.02 -11.74 -31.55
N LEU A 39 -8.25 -11.23 -31.65
CA LEU A 39 -8.57 -9.83 -31.47
C LEU A 39 -8.76 -9.54 -29.99
N ARG A 40 -7.95 -8.64 -29.44
CA ARG A 40 -8.00 -8.25 -28.02
C ARG A 40 -8.62 -6.87 -27.88
N ASP A 41 -9.51 -6.74 -26.90
CA ASP A 41 -9.94 -5.45 -26.37
C ASP A 41 -9.93 -5.45 -24.84
N ARG A 42 -10.49 -4.41 -24.19
CA ARG A 42 -10.47 -4.29 -22.72
C ARG A 42 -11.29 -5.38 -21.98
N GLU A 43 -12.15 -6.10 -22.68
CA GLU A 43 -13.00 -7.13 -22.05
C GLU A 43 -12.52 -8.55 -22.34
N GLY A 44 -11.50 -8.71 -23.21
CA GLY A 44 -10.88 -10.00 -23.50
C GLY A 44 -10.52 -10.22 -24.95
N ILE A 45 -10.50 -11.49 -25.35
CA ILE A 45 -10.02 -11.95 -26.65
C ILE A 45 -11.15 -12.64 -27.39
N MET A 46 -11.30 -12.35 -28.70
CA MET A 46 -12.18 -13.04 -29.64
C MET A 46 -11.37 -13.62 -30.79
N GLN A 47 -11.60 -14.89 -31.12
CA GLN A 47 -11.00 -15.49 -32.33
C GLN A 47 -11.73 -15.01 -33.58
N LEU A 48 -10.97 -14.49 -34.53
CA LEU A 48 -11.42 -14.18 -35.87
C LEU A 48 -10.96 -15.28 -36.82
N VAL A 49 -11.79 -15.63 -37.80
CA VAL A 49 -11.48 -16.59 -38.86
C VAL A 49 -11.64 -15.90 -40.20
N ILE A 50 -10.58 -15.86 -40.99
CA ILE A 50 -10.57 -15.32 -42.36
C ILE A 50 -10.39 -16.50 -43.31
N ASN A 51 -11.45 -16.83 -44.03
CA ASN A 51 -11.47 -17.93 -45.01
C ASN A 51 -11.36 -17.34 -46.42
N PRO A 52 -10.31 -17.66 -47.21
CA PRO A 52 -10.11 -17.11 -48.55
C PRO A 52 -11.26 -17.42 -49.51
N GLU A 53 -12.03 -18.49 -49.27
CA GLU A 53 -13.21 -18.81 -50.10
C GLU A 53 -14.42 -17.93 -49.81
N LYS A 54 -14.42 -17.20 -48.65
CA LYS A 54 -15.57 -16.42 -48.17
C LYS A 54 -15.34 -14.93 -48.15
N VAL A 55 -14.11 -14.47 -48.38
CA VAL A 55 -13.76 -13.03 -48.34
C VAL A 55 -13.19 -12.59 -49.70
N SER A 56 -13.18 -11.25 -49.94
CA SER A 56 -12.52 -10.68 -51.12
C SER A 56 -10.98 -10.85 -51.04
N ALA A 57 -10.34 -10.79 -52.21
CA ALA A 57 -8.87 -10.80 -52.28
C ALA A 57 -8.24 -9.64 -51.48
N GLU A 58 -8.87 -8.46 -51.44
CA GLU A 58 -8.43 -7.30 -50.67
C GLU A 58 -8.45 -7.57 -49.16
N VAL A 59 -9.52 -8.20 -48.65
CA VAL A 59 -9.61 -8.60 -47.21
C VAL A 59 -8.52 -9.63 -46.88
N MET A 60 -8.27 -10.55 -47.79
CA MET A 60 -7.25 -11.56 -47.59
C MET A 60 -5.83 -10.98 -47.58
N GLU A 61 -5.51 -10.09 -48.52
CA GLU A 61 -4.23 -9.34 -48.57
C GLU A 61 -4.04 -8.51 -47.30
N THR A 62 -5.11 -7.84 -46.83
CA THR A 62 -5.10 -7.10 -45.57
C THR A 62 -4.79 -8.03 -44.39
N ALA A 63 -5.45 -9.17 -44.30
CA ALA A 63 -5.24 -10.15 -43.22
C ALA A 63 -3.81 -10.73 -43.21
N GLU A 64 -3.21 -10.96 -44.38
CA GLU A 64 -1.82 -11.40 -44.53
C GLU A 64 -0.82 -10.34 -44.05
N SER A 65 -1.14 -9.07 -44.26
CA SER A 65 -0.31 -7.95 -43.84
C SER A 65 -0.29 -7.67 -42.33
N LEU A 66 -1.28 -8.16 -41.57
CA LEU A 66 -1.42 -7.89 -40.16
C LEU A 66 -0.22 -8.36 -39.32
N ARG A 67 0.14 -7.53 -38.37
CA ARG A 67 1.17 -7.80 -37.36
C ARG A 67 0.60 -7.56 -35.96
N SER A 68 1.28 -8.08 -34.95
CA SER A 68 0.91 -7.88 -33.55
C SER A 68 0.74 -6.39 -33.21
N GLU A 69 -0.28 -6.11 -32.43
CA GLU A 69 -0.66 -4.78 -31.96
C GLU A 69 -1.19 -3.81 -33.03
N PHE A 70 -1.39 -4.24 -34.28
CA PHE A 70 -2.16 -3.44 -35.24
C PHE A 70 -3.57 -3.23 -34.70
N VAL A 71 -4.12 -2.05 -34.89
CA VAL A 71 -5.50 -1.70 -34.52
C VAL A 71 -6.39 -1.95 -35.73
N ILE A 72 -7.40 -2.80 -35.56
CA ILE A 72 -8.31 -3.18 -36.65
C ILE A 72 -9.78 -2.98 -36.30
N GLU A 73 -10.57 -2.73 -37.33
CA GLU A 73 -12.02 -2.88 -37.34
C GLU A 73 -12.35 -4.12 -38.18
N VAL A 74 -13.20 -4.98 -37.64
CA VAL A 74 -13.59 -6.22 -38.30
C VAL A 74 -15.09 -6.41 -38.18
N THR A 75 -15.73 -6.77 -39.31
CA THR A 75 -17.14 -7.16 -39.35
C THR A 75 -17.24 -8.60 -39.80
N GLY A 76 -18.18 -9.34 -39.24
CA GLY A 76 -18.38 -10.74 -39.58
C GLY A 76 -19.54 -11.36 -38.84
N GLN A 77 -19.82 -12.61 -39.15
CA GLN A 77 -20.86 -13.41 -38.52
C GLN A 77 -20.30 -14.24 -37.38
N VAL A 78 -20.95 -14.19 -36.21
CA VAL A 78 -20.62 -15.05 -35.09
C VAL A 78 -21.01 -16.49 -35.37
N ALA A 79 -20.11 -17.43 -35.18
CA ALA A 79 -20.33 -18.85 -35.36
C ALA A 79 -19.81 -19.64 -34.15
N ALA A 80 -20.29 -20.87 -33.99
CA ALA A 80 -19.72 -21.81 -33.03
C ALA A 80 -18.32 -22.25 -33.51
N ARG A 81 -17.36 -22.38 -32.58
CA ARG A 81 -16.03 -22.96 -32.88
C ARG A 81 -16.14 -24.47 -33.05
N GLU A 82 -15.41 -24.99 -33.98
CA GLU A 82 -15.30 -26.46 -34.16
C GLU A 82 -14.67 -27.12 -32.92
N GLN A 83 -13.69 -26.45 -32.31
CA GLN A 83 -13.05 -26.88 -31.07
C GLN A 83 -13.13 -25.76 -30.06
N ALA A 84 -13.98 -25.92 -29.04
CA ALA A 84 -14.11 -24.97 -27.95
C ALA A 84 -12.79 -24.82 -27.18
N ASN A 85 -12.54 -23.62 -26.65
CA ASN A 85 -11.39 -23.33 -25.80
C ASN A 85 -11.90 -22.86 -24.42
N ASP A 86 -11.98 -23.78 -23.49
CA ASP A 86 -12.49 -23.53 -22.13
C ASP A 86 -11.65 -22.51 -21.30
N LYS A 87 -10.47 -22.13 -21.81
CA LYS A 87 -9.61 -21.12 -21.17
C LYS A 87 -10.06 -19.68 -21.45
N LEU A 88 -10.96 -19.48 -22.41
CA LEU A 88 -11.46 -18.17 -22.80
C LEU A 88 -12.98 -18.09 -22.59
N PRO A 89 -13.51 -17.00 -22.00
CA PRO A 89 -14.95 -16.79 -21.90
C PRO A 89 -15.68 -16.77 -23.27
N THR A 90 -14.96 -16.42 -24.33
CA THR A 90 -15.44 -16.41 -25.73
C THR A 90 -15.11 -17.71 -26.46
N GLY A 91 -14.55 -18.71 -25.77
CA GLY A 91 -13.91 -19.86 -26.40
C GLY A 91 -14.85 -20.82 -27.13
N ALA A 92 -16.16 -20.73 -26.90
CA ALA A 92 -17.18 -21.51 -27.63
C ALA A 92 -17.53 -20.90 -29.01
N VAL A 93 -17.14 -19.64 -29.26
CA VAL A 93 -17.52 -18.90 -30.46
C VAL A 93 -16.34 -18.29 -31.19
N GLU A 94 -16.51 -18.00 -32.48
CA GLU A 94 -15.56 -17.29 -33.34
C GLU A 94 -16.29 -16.34 -34.29
N LEU A 95 -15.59 -15.36 -34.82
CA LEU A 95 -16.12 -14.45 -35.82
C LEU A 95 -15.64 -14.83 -37.21
N ASN A 96 -16.53 -15.27 -38.10
CA ASN A 96 -16.26 -15.45 -39.51
C ASN A 96 -16.26 -14.07 -40.19
N VAL A 97 -15.06 -13.59 -40.54
CA VAL A 97 -14.85 -12.23 -41.05
C VAL A 97 -15.40 -12.07 -42.46
N THR A 98 -16.09 -10.96 -42.69
CA THR A 98 -16.60 -10.53 -44.02
C THR A 98 -15.93 -9.23 -44.47
N ALA A 99 -15.54 -8.35 -43.53
CA ALA A 99 -14.83 -7.10 -43.81
C ALA A 99 -13.76 -6.83 -42.76
N LEU A 100 -12.64 -6.26 -43.20
CA LEU A 100 -11.48 -5.99 -42.36
C LEU A 100 -10.82 -4.68 -42.80
N THR A 101 -10.57 -3.80 -41.84
CA THR A 101 -9.88 -2.52 -42.06
C THR A 101 -8.80 -2.32 -41.01
N VAL A 102 -7.59 -1.96 -41.44
CA VAL A 102 -6.52 -1.50 -40.54
C VAL A 102 -6.75 -0.06 -40.18
N LEU A 103 -7.01 0.21 -38.91
CA LEU A 103 -7.19 1.57 -38.40
C LEU A 103 -5.86 2.22 -38.09
N ASN A 104 -4.89 1.45 -37.59
CA ASN A 104 -3.51 1.91 -37.37
C ASN A 104 -2.55 0.73 -37.33
N THR A 105 -1.33 0.97 -37.72
CA THR A 105 -0.22 0.00 -37.67
C THR A 105 0.56 0.14 -36.37
N ALA A 106 1.39 -0.86 -36.03
CA ALA A 106 2.28 -0.84 -34.88
C ALA A 106 3.68 -1.32 -35.27
N LYS A 107 4.69 -0.79 -34.58
CA LYS A 107 6.04 -1.37 -34.56
C LYS A 107 6.05 -2.57 -33.61
N THR A 108 7.08 -3.41 -33.71
CA THR A 108 7.34 -4.47 -32.73
C THR A 108 7.47 -3.85 -31.34
N THR A 109 6.70 -4.37 -30.40
CA THR A 109 6.69 -3.87 -29.01
C THR A 109 7.96 -4.31 -28.27
N PRO A 110 8.43 -3.55 -27.26
CA PRO A 110 9.63 -3.88 -26.49
C PRO A 110 9.46 -5.14 -25.62
N PHE A 111 8.22 -5.55 -25.38
CA PHE A 111 7.84 -6.79 -24.70
C PHE A 111 6.48 -7.28 -25.22
N GLU A 112 6.17 -8.53 -25.00
CA GLU A 112 4.87 -9.11 -25.37
C GLU A 112 3.74 -8.60 -24.45
N ILE A 113 2.56 -8.38 -25.02
CA ILE A 113 1.37 -7.97 -24.26
C ILE A 113 0.67 -9.22 -23.70
N LYS A 114 1.24 -9.78 -22.66
CA LYS A 114 0.73 -10.94 -21.91
C LYS A 114 1.18 -10.86 -20.45
N ASP A 115 0.59 -11.65 -19.58
CA ASP A 115 1.03 -11.77 -18.20
C ASP A 115 2.29 -12.65 -18.08
N GLY A 116 3.02 -12.53 -16.96
CA GLY A 116 4.23 -13.31 -16.71
C GLY A 116 5.42 -12.95 -17.61
N ILE A 117 5.56 -11.68 -18.03
CA ILE A 117 6.71 -11.22 -18.83
C ILE A 117 7.95 -11.03 -17.95
N GLU A 118 9.13 -11.21 -18.57
CA GLU A 118 10.43 -11.02 -17.91
C GLU A 118 10.98 -9.57 -18.05
N ALA A 119 10.18 -8.63 -18.57
CA ALA A 119 10.60 -7.23 -18.71
C ALA A 119 10.86 -6.61 -17.34
N ASN A 120 11.97 -5.88 -17.21
CA ASN A 120 12.29 -5.15 -15.98
C ASN A 120 11.36 -3.95 -15.77
N ASP A 121 11.30 -3.48 -14.53
CA ASP A 121 10.42 -2.37 -14.12
C ASP A 121 10.65 -1.09 -14.93
N ASP A 122 11.90 -0.72 -15.20
CA ASP A 122 12.20 0.50 -15.97
C ASP A 122 11.66 0.43 -17.39
N THR A 123 11.74 -0.73 -18.05
CA THR A 123 11.15 -0.95 -19.37
C THR A 123 9.63 -0.90 -19.33
N ARG A 124 9.01 -1.54 -18.34
CA ARG A 124 7.56 -1.51 -18.12
C ARG A 124 7.06 -0.09 -17.86
N LEU A 125 7.77 0.68 -17.04
CA LEU A 125 7.42 2.06 -16.73
C LEU A 125 7.64 3.01 -17.92
N ARG A 126 8.72 2.81 -18.69
CA ARG A 126 8.99 3.60 -19.92
C ARG A 126 7.89 3.43 -20.97
N TYR A 127 7.40 2.21 -21.12
CA TYR A 127 6.33 1.86 -22.06
C TYR A 127 5.02 1.53 -21.32
N ARG A 128 4.71 2.31 -20.29
CA ARG A 128 3.60 2.02 -19.38
C ARG A 128 2.26 1.88 -20.09
N TYR A 129 2.00 2.63 -21.15
CA TYR A 129 0.81 2.51 -21.99
C TYR A 129 0.71 1.15 -22.71
N LEU A 130 1.81 0.42 -22.92
CA LEU A 130 1.81 -0.96 -23.41
C LEU A 130 1.64 -1.95 -22.26
N ASP A 131 2.31 -1.72 -21.14
CA ASP A 131 2.20 -2.55 -19.94
C ASP A 131 0.74 -2.58 -19.44
N LEU A 132 0.04 -1.45 -19.48
CA LEU A 132 -1.38 -1.34 -19.14
C LEU A 132 -2.34 -2.10 -20.08
N ARG A 133 -1.88 -2.57 -21.25
CA ARG A 133 -2.66 -3.47 -22.12
C ARG A 133 -2.67 -4.92 -21.64
N ARG A 134 -1.76 -5.29 -20.74
CA ARG A 134 -1.70 -6.66 -20.19
C ARG A 134 -2.97 -6.92 -19.37
N PRO A 135 -3.54 -8.13 -19.45
CA PRO A 135 -4.77 -8.47 -18.76
C PRO A 135 -4.71 -8.17 -17.25
N GLU A 136 -3.67 -8.62 -16.56
CA GLU A 136 -3.44 -8.41 -15.13
C GLU A 136 -3.48 -6.92 -14.75
N MET A 137 -2.73 -6.08 -15.47
CA MET A 137 -2.69 -4.63 -15.23
C MET A 137 -4.05 -3.97 -15.45
N LEU A 138 -4.77 -4.40 -16.47
CA LEU A 138 -6.11 -3.89 -16.75
C LEU A 138 -7.10 -4.30 -15.66
N GLU A 139 -7.06 -5.55 -15.21
CA GLU A 139 -7.95 -6.04 -14.13
C GLU A 139 -7.64 -5.34 -12.79
N ASN A 140 -6.37 -5.06 -12.49
CA ASN A 140 -5.99 -4.26 -11.30
C ASN A 140 -6.63 -2.86 -11.33
N LEU A 141 -6.60 -2.18 -12.47
CA LEU A 141 -7.23 -0.85 -12.60
C LEU A 141 -8.76 -0.91 -12.62
N LYS A 142 -9.36 -1.96 -13.18
CA LYS A 142 -10.80 -2.19 -13.07
C LYS A 142 -11.22 -2.44 -11.62
N LEU A 143 -10.44 -3.25 -10.88
CA LEU A 143 -10.64 -3.47 -9.45
C LEU A 143 -10.58 -2.14 -8.69
N ARG A 144 -9.53 -1.33 -8.95
CA ARG A 144 -9.41 0.01 -8.36
C ARG A 144 -10.66 0.88 -8.60
N ALA A 145 -11.15 0.92 -9.84
CA ALA A 145 -12.34 1.67 -10.20
C ALA A 145 -13.58 1.17 -9.45
N LYS A 146 -13.72 -0.16 -9.33
CA LYS A 146 -14.83 -0.80 -8.60
C LYS A 146 -14.77 -0.51 -7.11
N VAL A 147 -13.58 -0.59 -6.49
CA VAL A 147 -13.35 -0.22 -5.09
C VAL A 147 -13.75 1.24 -4.84
N THR A 148 -13.26 2.16 -5.67
CA THR A 148 -13.58 3.58 -5.56
C THR A 148 -15.08 3.85 -5.65
N HIS A 149 -15.76 3.18 -6.58
CA HIS A 149 -17.21 3.32 -6.74
C HIS A 149 -17.98 2.77 -5.53
N SER A 150 -17.59 1.62 -5.01
CA SER A 150 -18.18 1.02 -3.81
C SER A 150 -18.04 1.94 -2.59
N ILE A 151 -16.86 2.54 -2.40
CA ILE A 151 -16.58 3.48 -1.31
C ILE A 151 -17.50 4.71 -1.42
N ARG A 152 -17.60 5.33 -2.60
CA ARG A 152 -18.45 6.51 -2.80
C ARG A 152 -19.91 6.19 -2.50
N ASN A 153 -20.44 5.09 -3.02
CA ASN A 153 -21.83 4.70 -2.79
C ASN A 153 -22.11 4.50 -1.29
N TYR A 154 -21.19 3.83 -0.57
CA TYR A 154 -21.36 3.59 0.87
C TYR A 154 -21.37 4.91 1.68
N LEU A 155 -20.46 5.82 1.37
CA LEU A 155 -20.36 7.10 2.09
C LEU A 155 -21.53 8.04 1.74
N ASP A 156 -21.98 8.04 0.47
CA ASP A 156 -23.16 8.80 0.06
C ASP A 156 -24.43 8.30 0.75
N GLU A 157 -24.60 6.98 0.92
CA GLU A 157 -25.71 6.37 1.68
C GLU A 157 -25.71 6.78 3.16
N LEU A 158 -24.54 7.12 3.72
CA LEU A 158 -24.38 7.62 5.09
C LEU A 158 -24.35 9.15 5.19
N GLU A 159 -24.78 9.85 4.13
CA GLU A 159 -24.88 11.30 4.07
C GLU A 159 -23.55 12.05 4.21
N PHE A 160 -22.43 11.42 3.84
CA PHE A 160 -21.16 12.13 3.74
C PHE A 160 -21.14 13.04 2.50
N ILE A 161 -20.53 14.21 2.64
CA ILE A 161 -20.39 15.19 1.57
C ILE A 161 -18.99 15.08 0.98
N ASP A 162 -18.90 14.81 -0.33
CA ASP A 162 -17.62 14.83 -1.09
C ASP A 162 -17.21 16.29 -1.34
N VAL A 163 -16.11 16.72 -0.71
CA VAL A 163 -15.64 18.11 -0.80
C VAL A 163 -14.18 18.15 -1.22
N GLU A 164 -13.90 18.84 -2.32
CA GLU A 164 -12.53 19.09 -2.76
C GLU A 164 -11.83 20.13 -1.89
N THR A 165 -10.56 19.86 -1.56
CA THR A 165 -9.69 20.77 -0.82
C THR A 165 -8.52 21.22 -1.70
N PRO A 166 -7.88 22.37 -1.45
CA PRO A 166 -6.85 22.90 -2.32
C PRO A 166 -5.55 22.06 -2.30
N PHE A 167 -4.91 21.92 -3.47
CA PHE A 167 -3.55 21.38 -3.58
C PHE A 167 -2.48 22.48 -3.41
N LEU A 168 -2.78 23.72 -3.77
CA LEU A 168 -1.87 24.84 -3.55
C LEU A 168 -2.11 25.38 -2.13
N SER A 169 -1.42 24.82 -1.16
CA SER A 169 -1.59 25.09 0.26
C SER A 169 -0.37 25.79 0.87
N LYS A 170 -0.47 26.22 2.10
CA LYS A 170 0.67 26.65 2.91
C LYS A 170 1.44 25.41 3.38
N SER A 171 2.77 25.48 3.41
CA SER A 171 3.61 24.44 4.02
C SER A 171 3.25 24.28 5.50
N THR A 172 3.01 23.04 5.92
CA THR A 172 2.73 22.66 7.30
C THR A 172 3.51 21.39 7.65
N PRO A 173 4.17 21.34 8.83
CA PRO A 173 4.95 20.17 9.21
C PRO A 173 4.02 19.02 9.63
N GLU A 174 3.93 17.98 8.77
CA GLU A 174 3.12 16.77 9.03
C GLU A 174 3.98 15.47 9.01
N GLY A 175 5.30 15.58 9.21
CA GLY A 175 6.21 14.44 9.33
C GLY A 175 7.07 14.16 8.10
N ALA A 176 6.57 14.31 6.87
CA ALA A 176 7.37 14.22 5.65
C ALA A 176 7.82 15.62 5.16
N ARG A 177 8.71 15.66 4.17
CA ARG A 177 9.04 16.92 3.48
C ARG A 177 7.95 17.26 2.47
N ASP A 178 7.68 18.56 2.31
CA ASP A 178 6.71 19.08 1.35
C ASP A 178 7.34 19.23 -0.05
N TYR A 179 6.55 18.97 -1.08
CA TYR A 179 6.85 19.46 -2.44
C TYR A 179 6.47 20.93 -2.55
N LEU A 180 7.41 21.78 -2.90
CA LEU A 180 7.21 23.23 -3.02
C LEU A 180 6.90 23.65 -4.45
N VAL A 181 5.93 24.56 -4.60
CA VAL A 181 5.54 25.15 -5.88
C VAL A 181 5.75 26.66 -5.80
N PRO A 182 6.68 27.25 -6.58
CA PRO A 182 6.96 28.68 -6.52
C PRO A 182 5.79 29.52 -7.07
N SER A 183 5.52 30.66 -6.43
CA SER A 183 4.49 31.61 -6.87
C SER A 183 5.06 32.65 -7.82
N ARG A 184 4.56 32.72 -9.06
CA ARG A 184 4.92 33.76 -10.01
C ARG A 184 4.38 35.15 -9.58
N VAL A 185 3.20 35.17 -8.98
CA VAL A 185 2.53 36.41 -8.59
C VAL A 185 3.16 37.00 -7.31
N ASN A 186 3.48 36.13 -6.36
CA ASN A 186 4.10 36.52 -5.09
C ASN A 186 5.55 36.04 -5.08
N LYS A 187 6.45 36.82 -5.67
CA LYS A 187 7.86 36.46 -5.80
C LYS A 187 8.51 36.15 -4.46
N GLY A 188 9.32 35.10 -4.40
CA GLY A 188 9.95 34.63 -3.17
C GLY A 188 9.03 33.85 -2.22
N HIS A 189 7.77 33.62 -2.61
CA HIS A 189 6.81 32.82 -1.86
C HIS A 189 6.49 31.53 -2.59
N PHE A 190 6.17 30.49 -1.81
CA PHE A 190 5.89 29.14 -2.30
C PHE A 190 4.57 28.64 -1.77
N TYR A 191 3.86 27.90 -2.61
CA TYR A 191 2.86 26.94 -2.14
C TYR A 191 3.55 25.63 -1.82
N ALA A 192 2.92 24.80 -0.98
CA ALA A 192 3.28 23.41 -0.79
C ALA A 192 2.14 22.51 -1.26
N LEU A 193 2.48 21.38 -1.85
CA LEU A 193 1.50 20.33 -2.14
C LEU A 193 1.17 19.60 -0.83
N PRO A 194 -0.11 19.37 -0.49
CA PRO A 194 -0.51 18.87 0.81
C PRO A 194 -0.10 17.41 1.02
N GLN A 195 0.40 17.10 2.21
CA GLN A 195 0.67 15.74 2.64
C GLN A 195 -0.61 14.96 2.94
N SER A 196 -1.63 15.68 3.36
CA SER A 196 -3.02 15.25 3.55
C SER A 196 -3.93 16.48 3.64
N PRO A 197 -5.26 16.35 3.49
CA PRO A 197 -6.19 17.46 3.71
C PRO A 197 -6.54 17.70 5.20
N GLN A 198 -5.66 17.33 6.15
CA GLN A 198 -5.95 17.27 7.59
C GLN A 198 -6.53 18.56 8.15
N ILE A 199 -5.90 19.69 7.91
CA ILE A 199 -6.38 20.97 8.48
C ILE A 199 -7.68 21.41 7.80
N MET A 200 -7.78 21.22 6.48
CA MET A 200 -8.96 21.63 5.72
C MET A 200 -10.20 20.84 6.12
N LYS A 201 -10.09 19.53 6.34
CA LYS A 201 -11.23 18.72 6.79
C LYS A 201 -11.68 19.09 8.22
N GLN A 202 -10.75 19.45 9.11
CA GLN A 202 -11.08 19.95 10.43
C GLN A 202 -11.86 21.29 10.34
N LEU A 203 -11.44 22.21 9.46
CA LEU A 203 -12.14 23.45 9.21
C LEU A 203 -13.54 23.23 8.60
N LEU A 204 -13.73 22.17 7.80
CA LEU A 204 -15.06 21.78 7.30
C LEU A 204 -15.98 21.32 8.44
N MET A 205 -15.45 20.68 9.47
CA MET A 205 -16.23 20.37 10.69
C MET A 205 -16.66 21.64 11.40
N ASN A 206 -15.74 22.60 11.57
CA ASN A 206 -16.08 23.93 12.12
C ASN A 206 -17.10 24.69 11.25
N ALA A 207 -17.10 24.47 9.94
CA ALA A 207 -18.07 25.03 9.01
C ALA A 207 -19.46 24.32 9.04
N GLY A 208 -19.60 23.27 9.85
CA GLY A 208 -20.87 22.56 10.04
C GLY A 208 -21.19 21.48 8.99
N PHE A 209 -20.20 20.98 8.26
CA PHE A 209 -20.41 19.91 7.27
C PHE A 209 -20.75 18.56 7.92
N ASP A 210 -20.38 18.33 9.15
CA ASP A 210 -20.70 17.17 9.97
C ASP A 210 -20.11 15.85 9.50
N ARG A 211 -20.24 15.50 8.22
CA ARG A 211 -19.70 14.30 7.59
C ARG A 211 -19.06 14.65 6.24
N TYR A 212 -17.74 14.62 6.21
CA TYR A 212 -16.93 14.91 5.03
C TYR A 212 -16.20 13.66 4.56
N TYR A 213 -16.07 13.50 3.25
CA TYR A 213 -15.06 12.64 2.67
C TYR A 213 -14.46 13.24 1.39
N GLN A 214 -13.30 12.72 1.01
CA GLN A 214 -12.68 13.00 -0.27
C GLN A 214 -11.79 11.82 -0.69
N ILE A 215 -11.81 11.44 -1.96
CA ILE A 215 -10.79 10.56 -2.54
C ILE A 215 -9.74 11.46 -3.17
N VAL A 216 -8.63 11.66 -2.48
CA VAL A 216 -7.72 12.78 -2.68
C VAL A 216 -6.28 12.35 -2.93
N LYS A 217 -5.58 13.08 -3.80
CA LYS A 217 -4.13 12.98 -3.95
C LYS A 217 -3.42 13.64 -2.77
N CYS A 218 -2.43 12.91 -2.24
CA CYS A 218 -1.52 13.36 -1.21
C CYS A 218 -0.09 13.28 -1.74
N PHE A 219 0.80 14.15 -1.24
CA PHE A 219 2.15 14.32 -1.74
C PHE A 219 3.14 14.30 -0.57
N ARG A 220 4.16 13.44 -0.64
CA ARG A 220 5.20 13.35 0.38
C ARG A 220 6.55 13.12 -0.28
N ASP A 221 7.51 14.00 0.00
CA ASP A 221 8.89 13.85 -0.46
C ASP A 221 9.67 13.04 0.59
N GLU A 222 9.63 11.73 0.45
CA GLU A 222 10.24 10.76 1.35
C GLU A 222 10.86 9.58 0.58
N ASP A 223 11.64 8.76 1.28
CA ASP A 223 12.24 7.57 0.70
C ASP A 223 11.16 6.57 0.23
N LEU A 224 11.29 6.10 -1.01
CA LEU A 224 10.33 5.22 -1.63
C LEU A 224 10.59 3.75 -1.27
N ARG A 225 9.49 3.01 -1.11
CA ARG A 225 9.45 1.56 -0.88
C ARG A 225 8.40 0.94 -1.80
N GLY A 226 8.27 -0.38 -1.76
CA GLY A 226 7.26 -1.09 -2.57
C GLY A 226 5.81 -0.63 -2.34
N ASP A 227 5.51 -0.14 -1.16
CA ASP A 227 4.20 0.36 -0.73
C ASP A 227 4.13 1.88 -0.57
N ARG A 228 5.11 2.64 -1.11
CA ARG A 228 5.17 4.11 -1.04
C ARG A 228 5.42 4.74 -2.40
N GLN A 229 4.75 5.87 -2.65
CA GLN A 229 4.89 6.72 -3.83
C GLN A 229 4.96 8.19 -3.39
N PRO A 230 5.66 9.07 -4.13
CA PRO A 230 5.73 10.50 -3.79
C PRO A 230 4.37 11.19 -3.93
N GLU A 231 3.51 10.66 -4.77
CA GLU A 231 2.10 11.01 -4.90
C GLU A 231 1.24 9.75 -4.80
N PHE A 232 0.26 9.75 -3.92
CA PHE A 232 -0.61 8.61 -3.65
C PHE A 232 -2.03 9.08 -3.38
N THR A 233 -2.97 8.16 -3.27
CA THR A 233 -4.38 8.49 -3.09
C THR A 233 -4.88 7.98 -1.74
N GLN A 234 -5.56 8.84 -0.99
CA GLN A 234 -6.27 8.48 0.22
C GLN A 234 -7.78 8.55 0.03
N VAL A 235 -8.51 7.70 0.73
CA VAL A 235 -9.90 7.93 1.09
C VAL A 235 -9.87 8.62 2.45
N ASP A 236 -10.20 9.88 2.48
CA ASP A 236 -10.09 10.73 3.65
C ASP A 236 -11.48 11.08 4.18
N LEU A 237 -11.70 10.89 5.48
CA LEU A 237 -12.98 11.12 6.15
C LEU A 237 -12.78 12.03 7.38
N GLU A 238 -13.81 12.83 7.69
CA GLU A 238 -13.91 13.53 8.98
C GLU A 238 -15.36 13.63 9.40
N THR A 239 -15.63 13.53 10.71
CA THR A 239 -16.98 13.56 11.28
C THR A 239 -17.01 14.38 12.54
N SER A 240 -18.12 15.09 12.77
CA SER A 240 -18.40 15.80 14.03
C SER A 240 -19.26 14.93 14.95
N PHE A 241 -19.09 15.14 16.27
CA PHE A 241 -19.93 14.57 17.33
C PHE A 241 -19.95 13.04 17.44
N LEU A 242 -19.07 12.34 16.74
CA LEU A 242 -18.94 10.90 16.85
C LEU A 242 -17.82 10.50 17.82
N THR A 243 -18.01 9.37 18.46
CA THR A 243 -17.00 8.70 19.27
C THR A 243 -16.01 7.92 18.40
N GLU A 244 -14.87 7.55 18.97
CA GLU A 244 -13.90 6.67 18.33
C GLU A 244 -14.56 5.39 17.80
N GLN A 245 -15.41 4.75 18.61
CA GLN A 245 -16.10 3.51 18.23
C GLN A 245 -17.03 3.70 17.03
N GLU A 246 -17.78 4.80 16.97
CA GLU A 246 -18.71 5.07 15.86
C GLU A 246 -17.96 5.34 14.55
N ILE A 247 -16.78 5.98 14.62
CA ILE A 247 -15.91 6.17 13.43
C ILE A 247 -15.34 4.82 12.96
N GLN A 248 -14.94 3.97 13.90
CA GLN A 248 -14.49 2.61 13.58
C GLN A 248 -15.63 1.78 12.96
N ASP A 249 -16.85 1.86 13.48
CA ASP A 249 -18.00 1.13 12.95
C ASP A 249 -18.35 1.55 11.51
N ILE A 250 -18.27 2.85 11.19
CA ILE A 250 -18.43 3.36 9.82
C ILE A 250 -17.35 2.77 8.90
N THR A 251 -16.10 2.76 9.36
CA THR A 251 -14.96 2.23 8.60
C THR A 251 -15.07 0.71 8.38
N GLU A 252 -15.48 -0.03 9.40
CA GLU A 252 -15.73 -1.47 9.29
C GLU A 252 -16.83 -1.77 8.27
N GLY A 253 -17.92 -1.01 8.28
CA GLY A 253 -19.00 -1.13 7.30
C GLY A 253 -18.55 -0.82 5.88
N LEU A 254 -17.70 0.20 5.69
CA LEU A 254 -17.09 0.54 4.41
C LEU A 254 -16.25 -0.62 3.87
N ILE A 255 -15.36 -1.16 4.71
CA ILE A 255 -14.49 -2.28 4.33
C ILE A 255 -15.32 -3.52 4.00
N ALA A 256 -16.31 -3.86 4.85
CA ALA A 256 -17.20 -4.99 4.61
C ALA A 256 -17.95 -4.88 3.27
N ARG A 257 -18.44 -3.68 2.93
CA ARG A 257 -19.10 -3.39 1.65
C ARG A 257 -18.15 -3.59 0.47
N VAL A 258 -16.94 -3.04 0.55
CA VAL A 258 -15.91 -3.19 -0.50
C VAL A 258 -15.54 -4.66 -0.69
N MET A 259 -15.26 -5.39 0.39
CA MET A 259 -14.91 -6.82 0.33
C MET A 259 -16.01 -7.66 -0.33
N LYS A 260 -17.25 -7.43 0.04
CA LYS A 260 -18.40 -8.14 -0.54
C LYS A 260 -18.59 -7.82 -2.01
N GLU A 261 -18.56 -6.55 -2.40
CA GLU A 261 -18.83 -6.13 -3.78
C GLU A 261 -17.67 -6.45 -4.74
N THR A 262 -16.42 -6.42 -4.27
CA THR A 262 -15.24 -6.57 -5.14
C THR A 262 -14.66 -7.97 -5.15
N LYS A 263 -14.68 -8.68 -4.01
CA LYS A 263 -14.10 -10.02 -3.83
C LYS A 263 -15.15 -11.10 -3.58
N GLY A 264 -16.40 -10.73 -3.28
CA GLY A 264 -17.44 -11.70 -2.86
C GLY A 264 -17.21 -12.29 -1.48
N ILE A 265 -16.37 -11.65 -0.65
CA ILE A 265 -15.99 -12.12 0.69
C ILE A 265 -16.82 -11.37 1.73
N GLU A 266 -17.44 -12.10 2.63
CA GLU A 266 -18.08 -11.55 3.82
C GLU A 266 -17.08 -11.58 4.98
N VAL A 267 -16.73 -10.41 5.50
CA VAL A 267 -15.84 -10.26 6.66
C VAL A 267 -16.64 -10.25 7.94
N THR A 268 -16.08 -10.83 8.99
CA THR A 268 -16.72 -10.86 10.32
C THR A 268 -16.53 -9.53 11.03
N LEU A 269 -17.61 -8.94 11.51
CA LEU A 269 -17.59 -7.71 12.30
C LEU A 269 -18.03 -8.00 13.76
N PRO A 270 -17.59 -7.20 14.74
CA PRO A 270 -16.57 -6.15 14.63
C PRO A 270 -15.16 -6.72 14.44
N PHE A 271 -14.24 -5.92 13.89
CA PHE A 271 -12.84 -6.31 13.81
C PHE A 271 -12.21 -6.38 15.22
N PRO A 272 -11.25 -7.30 15.46
CA PRO A 272 -10.49 -7.34 16.71
C PRO A 272 -9.80 -6.01 16.99
N ARG A 273 -9.69 -5.65 18.26
CA ARG A 273 -8.93 -4.49 18.76
C ARG A 273 -7.74 -4.97 19.55
N MET A 274 -6.56 -4.49 19.22
CA MET A 274 -5.30 -4.79 19.88
C MET A 274 -4.69 -3.49 20.37
N LYS A 275 -4.21 -3.43 21.60
CA LYS A 275 -3.46 -2.28 22.08
C LYS A 275 -2.10 -2.19 21.36
N TYR A 276 -1.61 -0.99 21.14
CA TYR A 276 -0.29 -0.74 20.57
C TYR A 276 0.81 -1.52 21.32
N ASP A 277 0.79 -1.46 22.65
CA ASP A 277 1.79 -2.16 23.48
C ASP A 277 1.75 -3.69 23.28
N ASP A 278 0.56 -4.28 23.13
CA ASP A 278 0.40 -5.71 22.84
C ASP A 278 0.88 -6.07 21.43
N ALA A 279 0.59 -5.22 20.44
CA ALA A 279 1.09 -5.39 19.07
C ALA A 279 2.63 -5.39 19.04
N MET A 280 3.26 -4.44 19.71
CA MET A 280 4.71 -4.36 19.83
C MET A 280 5.29 -5.53 20.62
N ALA A 281 4.65 -5.92 21.73
CA ALA A 281 5.13 -7.00 22.59
C ALA A 281 5.05 -8.37 21.91
N LEU A 282 3.97 -8.66 21.19
CA LEU A 282 3.68 -9.99 20.64
C LEU A 282 4.12 -10.16 19.18
N TYR A 283 4.12 -9.10 18.39
CA TYR A 283 4.44 -9.15 16.96
C TYR A 283 5.69 -8.35 16.57
N GLY A 284 6.19 -7.50 17.48
CA GLY A 284 7.32 -6.61 17.21
C GLY A 284 7.00 -5.55 16.14
N SER A 285 5.73 -5.20 15.96
CA SER A 285 5.26 -4.29 14.93
C SER A 285 3.93 -3.66 15.33
N ASP A 286 3.74 -2.40 15.00
CA ASP A 286 2.50 -1.64 15.08
C ASP A 286 1.44 -2.08 14.05
N LYS A 287 1.83 -2.92 13.09
CA LYS A 287 0.99 -3.48 12.02
C LYS A 287 1.15 -5.01 11.95
N PRO A 288 0.61 -5.74 12.94
CA PRO A 288 0.81 -7.17 13.05
C PRO A 288 0.15 -7.96 11.92
N ASP A 289 0.86 -8.93 11.35
CA ASP A 289 0.26 -9.96 10.50
C ASP A 289 -0.20 -11.12 11.37
N THR A 290 -1.51 -11.28 11.49
CA THR A 290 -2.16 -12.30 12.31
C THR A 290 -2.57 -13.56 11.55
N ARG A 291 -2.10 -13.72 10.29
CA ARG A 291 -2.42 -14.91 9.48
C ARG A 291 -1.65 -16.16 9.89
N PHE A 292 -0.64 -16.02 10.72
CA PHE A 292 0.19 -17.11 11.25
C PHE A 292 0.62 -16.81 12.67
N ASP A 293 0.94 -17.87 13.42
CA ASP A 293 1.47 -17.80 14.78
C ASP A 293 2.93 -17.33 14.80
N MET A 294 3.75 -17.77 15.72
CA MET A 294 5.15 -17.36 15.96
C MET A 294 5.24 -16.02 16.69
N LEU A 295 4.51 -15.90 17.79
CA LEU A 295 4.52 -14.71 18.64
C LEU A 295 5.87 -14.55 19.36
N LEU A 296 6.28 -13.29 19.57
CA LEU A 296 7.43 -12.95 20.38
C LEU A 296 7.17 -13.31 21.84
N GLN A 297 8.15 -13.93 22.48
CA GLN A 297 8.10 -14.31 23.89
C GLN A 297 9.15 -13.51 24.67
N ASP A 298 8.75 -12.91 25.79
CA ASP A 298 9.67 -12.23 26.69
C ASP A 298 10.29 -13.23 27.67
N LEU A 299 11.59 -13.33 27.66
CA LEU A 299 12.36 -14.25 28.49
C LEU A 299 13.28 -13.51 29.46
N THR A 300 13.19 -12.20 29.55
CA THR A 300 14.11 -11.35 30.33
C THR A 300 14.28 -11.87 31.76
N GLU A 301 13.20 -12.15 32.46
CA GLU A 301 13.29 -12.68 33.84
C GLU A 301 13.69 -14.16 33.88
N VAL A 302 13.34 -14.97 32.89
CA VAL A 302 13.67 -16.41 32.81
C VAL A 302 15.19 -16.61 32.68
N VAL A 303 15.86 -15.77 31.91
CA VAL A 303 17.31 -15.91 31.62
C VAL A 303 18.20 -15.03 32.48
N LYS A 304 17.66 -14.26 33.40
CA LYS A 304 18.39 -13.30 34.23
C LYS A 304 19.50 -13.92 35.08
N GLY A 305 19.29 -15.17 35.50
CA GLY A 305 20.25 -15.91 36.38
C GLY A 305 21.26 -16.79 35.64
N VAL A 306 21.27 -16.80 34.30
CA VAL A 306 22.18 -17.66 33.55
C VAL A 306 23.60 -17.08 33.48
N ASP A 307 24.60 -17.95 33.45
CA ASP A 307 26.02 -17.56 33.30
C ASP A 307 26.34 -17.27 31.82
N PHE A 308 25.60 -16.32 31.25
CA PHE A 308 25.81 -15.80 29.91
C PHE A 308 25.51 -14.30 29.90
N LYS A 309 26.54 -13.48 30.01
CA LYS A 309 26.42 -12.02 30.17
C LYS A 309 25.54 -11.33 29.12
N VAL A 310 25.57 -11.83 27.88
CA VAL A 310 24.73 -11.28 26.80
C VAL A 310 23.26 -11.34 27.15
N PHE A 311 22.83 -12.35 27.93
CA PHE A 311 21.44 -12.48 28.36
C PHE A 311 21.19 -11.86 29.72
N SER A 312 22.06 -12.13 30.70
CA SER A 312 21.85 -11.69 32.07
C SER A 312 22.01 -10.17 32.29
N GLU A 313 22.74 -9.47 31.41
CA GLU A 313 22.96 -8.03 31.49
C GLU A 313 22.12 -7.23 30.47
N ALA A 314 21.41 -7.87 29.55
CA ALA A 314 20.59 -7.19 28.57
C ALA A 314 19.32 -6.56 29.19
N PRO A 315 18.93 -5.36 28.75
CA PRO A 315 17.67 -4.74 29.18
C PRO A 315 16.43 -5.59 28.85
N ALA A 316 16.46 -6.30 27.72
CA ALA A 316 15.43 -7.24 27.30
C ALA A 316 16.03 -8.44 26.57
N VAL A 317 15.47 -9.62 26.80
CA VAL A 317 15.76 -10.84 26.03
C VAL A 317 14.44 -11.41 25.54
N LYS A 318 14.24 -11.37 24.22
CA LYS A 318 13.04 -11.91 23.58
C LYS A 318 13.40 -13.02 22.61
N ALA A 319 12.41 -13.89 22.34
CA ALA A 319 12.60 -15.00 21.43
C ALA A 319 11.36 -15.23 20.54
N ILE A 320 11.62 -15.87 19.39
CA ILE A 320 10.58 -16.52 18.57
C ILE A 320 10.91 -18.01 18.45
N VAL A 321 9.86 -18.82 18.41
CA VAL A 321 9.96 -20.27 18.19
C VAL A 321 9.45 -20.60 16.81
N VAL A 322 10.33 -21.16 15.97
CA VAL A 322 9.96 -21.65 14.64
C VAL A 322 9.69 -23.15 14.78
N LYS A 323 8.41 -23.49 14.89
CA LYS A 323 7.95 -24.86 15.15
C LYS A 323 8.39 -25.82 14.05
N GLY A 324 9.02 -26.94 14.46
CA GLY A 324 9.41 -28.04 13.59
C GLY A 324 10.48 -27.69 12.54
N ALA A 325 11.13 -26.54 12.62
CA ALA A 325 12.00 -25.99 11.56
C ALA A 325 13.51 -26.16 11.81
N ALA A 326 13.92 -26.94 12.78
CA ALA A 326 15.34 -27.16 13.07
C ALA A 326 16.15 -27.65 11.85
N ASP A 327 15.55 -28.53 11.03
CA ASP A 327 16.18 -29.08 9.84
C ASP A 327 16.10 -28.17 8.61
N ASN A 328 15.21 -27.19 8.60
CA ASN A 328 15.00 -26.25 7.48
C ASN A 328 16.13 -25.21 7.37
N TYR A 329 16.82 -24.92 8.46
CA TYR A 329 17.83 -23.87 8.51
C TYR A 329 19.19 -24.43 8.90
N SER A 330 20.16 -24.31 8.00
CA SER A 330 21.56 -24.58 8.27
C SER A 330 22.16 -23.42 9.09
N ARG A 331 23.35 -23.62 9.68
CA ARG A 331 24.10 -22.54 10.34
C ARG A 331 24.32 -21.34 9.41
N LYS A 332 24.62 -21.58 8.13
CA LYS A 332 24.81 -20.54 7.12
C LYS A 332 23.55 -19.72 6.90
N ASP A 333 22.37 -20.33 6.98
CA ASP A 333 21.09 -19.62 6.82
C ASP A 333 20.79 -18.76 8.05
N ILE A 334 21.13 -19.24 9.26
CA ILE A 334 21.00 -18.46 10.49
C ILE A 334 22.02 -17.31 10.51
N ASP A 335 23.24 -17.49 9.97
CA ASP A 335 24.22 -16.41 9.80
C ASP A 335 23.65 -15.29 8.89
N LYS A 336 22.90 -15.63 7.82
CA LYS A 336 22.21 -14.62 7.01
C LYS A 336 21.09 -13.90 7.79
N MET A 337 20.36 -14.60 8.66
CA MET A 337 19.38 -13.97 9.55
C MET A 337 20.05 -13.02 10.53
N THR A 338 21.27 -13.34 10.99
CA THR A 338 22.06 -12.45 11.84
C THR A 338 22.42 -11.14 11.12
N GLU A 339 22.75 -11.20 9.82
CA GLU A 339 22.99 -9.97 9.04
C GLU A 339 21.70 -9.12 8.91
N VAL A 340 20.54 -9.76 8.78
CA VAL A 340 19.25 -9.04 8.84
C VAL A 340 19.03 -8.43 10.22
N ALA A 341 19.29 -9.18 11.29
CA ALA A 341 19.15 -8.67 12.66
C ALA A 341 20.00 -7.40 12.90
N LYS A 342 21.21 -7.34 12.36
CA LYS A 342 22.08 -6.15 12.43
C LYS A 342 21.48 -4.93 11.73
N GLN A 343 20.71 -5.11 10.65
CA GLN A 343 20.05 -4.00 9.96
C GLN A 343 18.99 -3.32 10.84
N TYR A 344 18.45 -4.05 11.82
CA TYR A 344 17.50 -3.55 12.83
C TYR A 344 18.17 -3.12 14.15
N GLY A 345 19.51 -3.02 14.16
CA GLY A 345 20.28 -2.53 15.30
C GLY A 345 20.72 -3.60 16.30
N ALA A 346 20.34 -4.86 16.12
CA ALA A 346 20.76 -5.93 17.03
C ALA A 346 22.26 -6.21 16.92
N LYS A 347 22.94 -6.38 18.06
CA LYS A 347 24.36 -6.72 18.11
C LYS A 347 24.66 -8.14 17.64
N GLY A 348 23.68 -9.01 17.66
CA GLY A 348 23.77 -10.40 17.22
C GLY A 348 22.44 -11.13 17.33
N LEU A 349 22.42 -12.37 16.82
CA LEU A 349 21.29 -13.27 16.89
C LEU A 349 21.75 -14.57 17.57
N ALA A 350 21.24 -14.85 18.76
CA ALA A 350 21.49 -16.12 19.44
C ALA A 350 20.44 -17.16 19.00
N TRP A 351 20.81 -18.43 19.00
CA TRP A 351 19.90 -19.48 18.57
C TRP A 351 20.20 -20.83 19.21
N LEU A 352 19.16 -21.65 19.29
CA LEU A 352 19.27 -23.07 19.59
C LEU A 352 18.23 -23.88 18.79
N LYS A 353 18.44 -25.18 18.72
CA LYS A 353 17.52 -26.17 18.17
C LYS A 353 17.19 -27.18 19.24
N VAL A 354 15.99 -27.74 19.19
CA VAL A 354 15.63 -28.90 20.00
C VAL A 354 15.85 -30.16 19.17
N VAL A 355 16.71 -31.06 19.65
CA VAL A 355 17.05 -32.31 18.97
C VAL A 355 16.94 -33.45 19.95
N ASP A 356 16.06 -34.41 19.69
CA ASP A 356 15.78 -35.56 20.58
C ASP A 356 15.42 -35.11 22.03
N GLY A 357 14.71 -33.98 22.13
CA GLY A 357 14.29 -33.38 23.41
C GLY A 357 15.38 -32.60 24.15
N GLU A 358 16.58 -32.49 23.61
CA GLU A 358 17.71 -31.78 24.20
C GLU A 358 18.00 -30.46 23.47
N LEU A 359 18.47 -29.44 24.20
CA LEU A 359 18.89 -28.16 23.61
C LEU A 359 20.24 -28.31 22.90
N ASN A 360 20.31 -27.90 21.65
CA ASN A 360 21.49 -27.96 20.80
C ASN A 360 21.75 -26.61 20.13
N GLY A 361 23.01 -26.16 20.13
CA GLY A 361 23.37 -24.90 19.50
C GLY A 361 24.35 -24.07 20.34
N PRO A 362 24.82 -22.92 19.83
CA PRO A 362 25.89 -22.12 20.47
C PRO A 362 25.54 -21.67 21.88
N VAL A 363 24.27 -21.36 22.17
CA VAL A 363 23.84 -20.87 23.50
C VAL A 363 23.27 -21.96 24.39
N ALA A 364 23.05 -23.18 23.89
CA ALA A 364 22.44 -24.28 24.62
C ALA A 364 23.16 -24.60 25.94
N LYS A 365 24.50 -24.63 25.95
CA LYS A 365 25.31 -24.93 27.12
C LYS A 365 25.07 -23.97 28.29
N PHE A 366 24.66 -22.74 28.05
CA PHE A 366 24.37 -21.75 29.08
C PHE A 366 22.93 -21.86 29.61
N LEU A 367 22.05 -22.55 28.88
CA LEU A 367 20.63 -22.69 29.19
C LEU A 367 20.26 -24.06 29.75
N THR A 368 21.20 -25.02 29.80
CA THR A 368 20.94 -26.39 30.30
C THR A 368 20.38 -26.38 31.73
N GLY A 369 20.86 -25.46 32.59
CA GLY A 369 20.40 -25.35 33.97
C GLY A 369 18.95 -24.91 34.14
N ILE A 370 18.38 -24.28 33.12
CA ILE A 370 16.98 -23.78 33.07
C ILE A 370 16.17 -24.42 31.94
N GLN A 371 16.64 -25.55 31.37
CA GLN A 371 15.99 -26.18 30.22
C GLN A 371 14.50 -26.46 30.45
N ALA A 372 14.13 -26.99 31.61
CA ALA A 372 12.72 -27.30 31.93
C ALA A 372 11.84 -26.04 31.97
N GLU A 373 12.37 -24.95 32.56
CA GLU A 373 11.68 -23.66 32.64
C GLU A 373 11.55 -23.04 31.26
N LEU A 374 12.63 -23.04 30.46
CA LEU A 374 12.63 -22.54 29.08
C LEU A 374 11.68 -23.34 28.19
N THR A 375 11.67 -24.68 28.32
CA THR A 375 10.76 -25.56 27.57
C THR A 375 9.31 -25.24 27.90
N THR A 376 9.00 -24.96 29.16
CA THR A 376 7.65 -24.59 29.57
C THR A 376 7.28 -23.20 29.05
N ALA A 377 8.15 -22.21 29.21
CA ALA A 377 7.91 -20.83 28.80
C ALA A 377 7.69 -20.69 27.28
N LEU A 378 8.46 -21.43 26.48
CA LEU A 378 8.41 -21.39 25.03
C LEU A 378 7.57 -22.52 24.40
N ALA A 379 6.98 -23.40 25.21
CA ALA A 379 6.26 -24.60 24.77
C ALA A 379 7.08 -25.39 23.71
N LEU A 380 8.36 -25.66 24.03
CA LEU A 380 9.29 -26.29 23.08
C LEU A 380 8.93 -27.75 22.80
N GLU A 381 9.07 -28.10 21.54
CA GLU A 381 8.90 -29.45 21.02
C GLU A 381 10.14 -29.88 20.25
N ASP A 382 10.27 -31.17 19.99
CA ASP A 382 11.38 -31.67 19.18
C ASP A 382 11.36 -31.06 17.76
N LYS A 383 12.54 -30.77 17.23
CA LYS A 383 12.77 -30.06 15.97
C LYS A 383 12.40 -28.58 15.94
N ASP A 384 12.12 -27.95 17.04
CA ASP A 384 11.96 -26.49 17.10
C ASP A 384 13.29 -25.77 16.91
N LEU A 385 13.25 -24.63 16.21
CA LEU A 385 14.33 -23.64 16.16
C LEU A 385 13.92 -22.42 16.97
N VAL A 386 14.79 -21.98 17.88
CA VAL A 386 14.57 -20.79 18.70
C VAL A 386 15.59 -19.72 18.33
N LEU A 387 15.11 -18.53 18.06
CA LEU A 387 15.92 -17.35 17.79
C LEU A 387 15.74 -16.34 18.91
N PHE A 388 16.85 -15.82 19.45
CA PHE A 388 16.86 -14.86 20.58
C PHE A 388 17.52 -13.56 20.16
N VAL A 389 16.96 -12.45 20.63
CA VAL A 389 17.60 -11.14 20.60
C VAL A 389 17.70 -10.59 22.02
N ALA A 390 18.91 -10.22 22.42
CA ALA A 390 19.22 -9.62 23.70
C ALA A 390 19.78 -8.21 23.46
N ASP A 391 18.93 -7.19 23.68
CA ASP A 391 19.24 -5.78 23.45
C ASP A 391 18.23 -4.89 24.18
N THR A 392 18.04 -3.64 23.77
CA THR A 392 16.90 -2.83 24.20
C THR A 392 15.58 -3.48 23.74
N LEU A 393 14.49 -3.21 24.44
CA LEU A 393 13.17 -3.75 24.09
C LEU A 393 12.76 -3.40 22.66
N GLU A 394 13.05 -2.17 22.24
CA GLU A 394 12.77 -1.66 20.91
C GLU A 394 13.52 -2.45 19.83
N VAL A 395 14.83 -2.61 19.98
CA VAL A 395 15.67 -3.37 19.03
C VAL A 395 15.27 -4.85 19.01
N ALA A 396 14.96 -5.46 20.15
CA ALA A 396 14.53 -6.84 20.23
C ALA A 396 13.19 -7.05 19.50
N ASN A 397 12.22 -6.16 19.72
CA ASN A 397 10.92 -6.19 19.05
C ASN A 397 11.06 -6.01 17.54
N ALA A 398 11.72 -4.95 17.08
CA ALA A 398 11.88 -4.65 15.66
C ALA A 398 12.59 -5.80 14.90
N THR A 399 13.66 -6.32 15.49
CA THR A 399 14.44 -7.41 14.90
C THR A 399 13.64 -8.69 14.78
N LEU A 400 13.01 -9.14 15.86
CA LEU A 400 12.23 -10.38 15.86
C LEU A 400 10.96 -10.25 15.04
N GLY A 401 10.32 -9.09 15.03
CA GLY A 401 9.17 -8.81 14.17
C GLY A 401 9.52 -8.95 12.68
N ALA A 402 10.67 -8.40 12.26
CA ALA A 402 11.16 -8.54 10.89
C ALA A 402 11.51 -9.99 10.53
N LEU A 403 12.22 -10.70 11.41
CA LEU A 403 12.56 -12.12 11.21
C LEU A 403 11.31 -13.00 11.17
N ARG A 404 10.32 -12.72 12.02
CA ARG A 404 9.02 -13.41 12.04
C ARG A 404 8.34 -13.39 10.66
N GLY A 405 8.20 -12.21 10.06
CA GLY A 405 7.59 -12.06 8.75
C GLY A 405 8.38 -12.75 7.63
N ARG A 406 9.70 -12.62 7.66
CA ARG A 406 10.60 -13.26 6.69
C ARG A 406 10.51 -14.78 6.76
N ILE A 407 10.63 -15.37 7.95
CA ILE A 407 10.58 -16.81 8.17
C ILE A 407 9.21 -17.37 7.73
N ALA A 408 8.13 -16.67 8.06
CA ALA A 408 6.79 -17.08 7.66
C ALA A 408 6.64 -17.15 6.13
N LYS A 409 7.21 -16.18 5.40
CA LYS A 409 7.23 -16.19 3.93
C LYS A 409 8.09 -17.33 3.39
N GLU A 410 9.29 -17.56 3.92
CA GLU A 410 10.23 -18.62 3.51
C GLU A 410 9.64 -20.03 3.72
N LEU A 411 8.91 -20.24 4.81
CA LEU A 411 8.29 -21.53 5.14
C LEU A 411 6.86 -21.71 4.60
N GLY A 412 6.32 -20.72 3.89
CA GLY A 412 4.96 -20.78 3.35
C GLY A 412 3.86 -20.86 4.42
N LEU A 413 4.07 -20.23 5.58
CA LEU A 413 3.10 -20.22 6.69
C LEU A 413 1.95 -19.23 6.47
N ILE A 414 2.11 -18.32 5.50
CA ILE A 414 1.16 -17.25 5.23
C ILE A 414 0.06 -17.77 4.29
N ASP A 415 -1.17 -17.79 4.76
CA ASP A 415 -2.34 -18.05 3.94
C ASP A 415 -2.75 -16.76 3.21
N ASN A 416 -2.44 -16.67 1.92
CA ASN A 416 -2.69 -15.49 1.10
C ASN A 416 -4.17 -15.29 0.74
N ASP A 417 -5.04 -16.27 0.98
CA ASP A 417 -6.47 -16.16 0.76
C ASP A 417 -7.21 -15.53 1.96
N LYS A 418 -6.50 -15.35 3.09
CA LYS A 418 -7.04 -14.72 4.29
C LYS A 418 -6.87 -13.20 4.26
N PHE A 419 -7.92 -12.52 4.71
CA PHE A 419 -7.95 -11.07 4.95
C PHE A 419 -8.24 -10.83 6.43
N ASN A 420 -7.18 -10.73 7.24
CA ASN A 420 -7.27 -10.51 8.69
C ASN A 420 -7.16 -9.02 8.99
N PHE A 421 -8.31 -8.40 9.22
CA PHE A 421 -8.39 -7.00 9.67
C PHE A 421 -8.32 -6.94 11.19
N LEU A 422 -7.68 -5.91 11.72
CA LEU A 422 -7.69 -5.56 13.13
C LEU A 422 -7.44 -4.07 13.33
N TRP A 423 -7.90 -3.54 14.45
CA TRP A 423 -7.56 -2.21 14.91
C TRP A 423 -6.38 -2.27 15.87
N VAL A 424 -5.42 -1.36 15.71
CA VAL A 424 -4.41 -1.06 16.72
C VAL A 424 -4.81 0.25 17.38
N VAL A 425 -4.99 0.22 18.69
CA VAL A 425 -5.53 1.32 19.50
C VAL A 425 -4.63 1.63 20.69
N ASP A 426 -4.94 2.65 21.45
CA ASP A 426 -4.21 3.03 22.67
C ASP A 426 -2.74 3.40 22.39
N TRP A 427 -2.55 4.24 21.39
CA TRP A 427 -1.25 4.66 20.89
C TRP A 427 -0.50 5.58 21.84
N PRO A 428 0.85 5.55 21.87
CA PRO A 428 1.62 6.64 22.43
C PRO A 428 1.33 7.94 21.66
N MET A 429 1.27 9.06 22.38
CA MET A 429 1.06 10.37 21.76
C MET A 429 2.32 10.90 21.10
N PHE A 430 3.48 10.55 21.67
CA PHE A 430 4.77 11.03 21.25
C PHE A 430 5.76 9.88 21.06
N GLU A 431 6.68 10.06 20.11
CA GLU A 431 7.83 9.21 19.86
C GLU A 431 9.12 10.03 19.96
N TRP A 432 10.15 9.45 20.52
CA TRP A 432 11.46 10.10 20.59
C TRP A 432 12.18 10.01 19.24
N SER A 433 12.60 11.13 18.68
CA SER A 433 13.43 11.19 17.48
C SER A 433 14.89 11.37 17.88
N GLU A 434 15.74 10.38 17.61
CA GLU A 434 17.18 10.50 17.80
C GLU A 434 17.81 11.54 16.85
N GLU A 435 17.28 11.67 15.64
CA GLU A 435 17.75 12.64 14.64
C GLU A 435 17.47 14.08 15.08
N GLU A 436 16.25 14.33 15.58
CA GLU A 436 15.81 15.66 16.03
C GLU A 436 16.20 15.95 17.51
N GLY A 437 16.55 14.92 18.28
CA GLY A 437 16.86 15.03 19.70
C GLY A 437 15.68 15.52 20.56
N ARG A 438 14.44 15.22 20.14
CA ARG A 438 13.22 15.63 20.81
C ARG A 438 12.05 14.68 20.55
N TYR A 439 11.00 14.85 21.32
CA TYR A 439 9.73 14.17 21.06
C TYR A 439 9.01 14.74 19.81
N MET A 440 8.55 13.84 18.97
CA MET A 440 7.69 14.13 17.82
C MET A 440 6.31 13.54 18.06
N SER A 441 5.28 14.07 17.41
CA SER A 441 3.96 13.46 17.44
C SER A 441 3.98 12.12 16.70
N ALA A 442 3.44 11.08 17.34
CA ALA A 442 3.35 9.75 16.69
C ALA A 442 2.41 9.75 15.47
N HIS A 443 1.37 10.59 15.49
CA HIS A 443 0.44 10.75 14.36
C HIS A 443 0.56 12.17 13.77
N HIS A 444 -0.12 13.15 14.40
CA HIS A 444 -0.05 14.57 14.02
C HIS A 444 -0.37 15.47 15.24
N PRO A 445 0.00 16.75 15.20
CA PRO A 445 -0.15 17.67 16.33
C PRO A 445 -1.59 17.96 16.77
N PHE A 446 -2.57 17.54 16.00
CA PHE A 446 -3.99 17.80 16.26
C PHE A 446 -4.71 16.62 16.91
N THR A 447 -4.00 15.54 17.21
CA THR A 447 -4.53 14.33 17.85
C THR A 447 -4.92 14.62 19.29
N LEU A 448 -6.11 14.13 19.71
CA LEU A 448 -6.60 14.31 21.08
C LEU A 448 -5.88 13.34 22.04
N PRO A 449 -5.23 13.82 23.10
CA PRO A 449 -4.71 12.95 24.16
C PRO A 449 -5.85 12.36 24.99
N GLN A 450 -5.63 11.18 25.55
CA GLN A 450 -6.55 10.60 26.55
C GLN A 450 -6.57 11.49 27.80
N GLU A 451 -7.76 11.70 28.36
CA GLU A 451 -7.97 12.62 29.51
C GLU A 451 -7.11 12.24 30.71
N GLU A 452 -6.96 10.93 30.98
CA GLU A 452 -6.21 10.37 32.09
C GLU A 452 -4.72 10.69 32.03
N THR A 453 -4.17 10.88 30.81
CA THR A 453 -2.74 11.13 30.59
C THR A 453 -2.41 12.55 30.11
N ALA A 454 -3.43 13.36 29.80
CA ALA A 454 -3.26 14.72 29.28
C ALA A 454 -2.50 15.68 30.23
N HIS A 455 -2.47 15.39 31.53
CA HIS A 455 -1.71 16.16 32.51
C HIS A 455 -0.19 15.98 32.35
N GLU A 456 0.26 14.89 31.71
CA GLU A 456 1.68 14.63 31.46
C GLU A 456 2.22 15.43 30.24
N LEU A 457 1.41 16.24 29.57
CA LEU A 457 1.91 17.17 28.54
C LEU A 457 2.93 18.19 29.08
N GLU A 458 2.89 18.50 30.38
CA GLU A 458 3.87 19.31 31.10
C GLU A 458 4.82 18.48 31.95
N GLY A 459 4.74 17.15 31.89
CA GLY A 459 5.52 16.21 32.68
C GLY A 459 6.35 15.24 31.82
N ASP A 460 5.99 13.97 31.85
CA ASP A 460 6.67 12.89 31.10
C ASP A 460 5.90 12.56 29.83
N LEU A 461 6.34 13.12 28.70
CA LEU A 461 5.70 12.94 27.40
C LEU A 461 5.60 11.47 26.96
N ALA A 462 6.48 10.59 27.42
CA ALA A 462 6.42 9.16 27.11
C ALA A 462 5.16 8.47 27.68
N LYS A 463 4.52 9.07 28.66
CA LYS A 463 3.30 8.53 29.29
C LYS A 463 2.01 9.01 28.66
N VAL A 464 2.06 10.01 27.80
CA VAL A 464 0.85 10.56 27.18
C VAL A 464 0.34 9.56 26.14
N ARG A 465 -0.93 9.19 26.25
CA ARG A 465 -1.63 8.32 25.31
C ARG A 465 -2.57 9.12 24.43
N ALA A 466 -2.70 8.69 23.17
CA ALA A 466 -3.56 9.30 22.18
C ALA A 466 -4.88 8.54 22.04
N ILE A 467 -5.96 9.23 21.69
CA ILE A 467 -7.16 8.60 21.15
C ILE A 467 -6.96 8.49 19.64
N ALA A 468 -6.12 7.53 19.27
CA ALA A 468 -5.75 7.22 17.89
C ALA A 468 -5.95 5.72 17.61
N TYR A 469 -6.22 5.40 16.36
CA TYR A 469 -6.57 4.06 15.91
C TYR A 469 -6.13 3.86 14.47
N ASP A 470 -5.42 2.76 14.23
CA ASP A 470 -5.01 2.33 12.90
C ASP A 470 -5.73 1.04 12.52
N ILE A 471 -6.25 0.97 11.30
CA ILE A 471 -6.75 -0.25 10.70
C ILE A 471 -5.63 -0.97 9.98
N VAL A 472 -5.39 -2.21 10.35
CA VAL A 472 -4.33 -3.07 9.82
C VAL A 472 -4.95 -4.22 9.04
N LEU A 473 -4.38 -4.53 7.89
CA LEU A 473 -4.70 -5.69 7.07
C LEU A 473 -3.43 -6.48 6.74
N ASN A 474 -3.33 -7.72 7.22
CA ASN A 474 -2.28 -8.65 6.81
C ASN A 474 -0.84 -8.11 6.94
N GLY A 475 -0.54 -7.39 8.01
CA GLY A 475 0.78 -6.82 8.24
C GLY A 475 1.02 -5.45 7.58
N TYR A 476 -0.01 -4.84 7.00
CA TYR A 476 0.03 -3.50 6.44
C TYR A 476 -0.92 -2.57 7.19
N GLU A 477 -0.45 -1.40 7.52
CA GLU A 477 -1.31 -0.28 7.92
C GLU A 477 -2.14 0.13 6.71
N LEU A 478 -3.44 -0.14 6.76
CA LEU A 478 -4.37 0.24 5.71
C LEU A 478 -4.76 1.71 5.80
N GLY A 479 -4.87 2.21 7.01
CA GLY A 479 -5.18 3.59 7.30
C GLY A 479 -5.14 3.88 8.78
N GLY A 480 -5.15 5.15 9.12
CA GLY A 480 -5.11 5.60 10.50
C GLY A 480 -5.98 6.83 10.74
N GLY A 481 -6.36 7.02 11.98
CA GLY A 481 -7.19 8.12 12.41
C GLY A 481 -7.09 8.43 13.89
N SER A 482 -7.77 9.48 14.31
CA SER A 482 -7.86 9.87 15.71
C SER A 482 -9.07 10.75 15.97
N LEU A 483 -9.43 10.94 17.23
CA LEU A 483 -10.16 12.13 17.64
C LEU A 483 -9.20 13.31 17.65
N ARG A 484 -9.75 14.52 17.47
CA ARG A 484 -8.97 15.76 17.32
C ARG A 484 -9.16 16.70 18.51
N ILE A 485 -8.12 17.46 18.80
CA ILE A 485 -8.23 18.58 19.73
C ILE A 485 -9.16 19.62 19.12
N ASN A 486 -10.18 20.03 19.85
CA ASN A 486 -11.10 21.08 19.46
C ASN A 486 -11.09 22.31 20.39
N GLN A 487 -10.25 22.28 21.44
CA GLN A 487 -10.08 23.34 22.41
C GLN A 487 -8.73 24.03 22.24
N LYS A 488 -8.73 25.35 22.12
CA LYS A 488 -7.55 26.16 21.83
C LYS A 488 -6.45 26.03 22.88
N ASP A 489 -6.81 26.08 24.15
CA ASP A 489 -5.86 25.94 25.25
C ASP A 489 -5.15 24.59 25.26
N LEU A 490 -5.85 23.52 24.99
CA LEU A 490 -5.25 22.18 24.86
C LEU A 490 -4.34 22.09 23.63
N GLN A 491 -4.74 22.70 22.50
CA GLN A 491 -3.92 22.74 21.28
C GLN A 491 -2.62 23.55 21.50
N GLU A 492 -2.68 24.65 22.21
CA GLU A 492 -1.49 25.45 22.56
C GLU A 492 -0.55 24.67 23.48
N ARG A 493 -1.07 23.93 24.46
CA ARG A 493 -0.28 23.02 25.31
C ARG A 493 0.39 21.92 24.49
N MET A 494 -0.31 21.34 23.51
CA MET A 494 0.24 20.34 22.60
C MET A 494 1.39 20.91 21.77
N PHE A 495 1.24 22.08 21.16
CA PHE A 495 2.31 22.73 20.41
C PHE A 495 3.52 23.01 21.29
N LYS A 496 3.31 23.46 22.51
CA LYS A 496 4.39 23.67 23.47
C LYS A 496 5.12 22.36 23.82
N ALA A 497 4.40 21.26 24.03
CA ALA A 497 4.99 19.93 24.26
C ALA A 497 5.85 19.46 23.08
N LEU A 498 5.48 19.80 21.85
CA LEU A 498 6.24 19.55 20.64
C LEU A 498 7.41 20.53 20.40
N GLY A 499 7.61 21.50 21.30
CA GLY A 499 8.70 22.46 21.24
C GLY A 499 8.44 23.71 20.41
N PHE A 500 7.20 23.97 19.96
CA PHE A 500 6.85 25.21 19.28
C PHE A 500 6.78 26.38 20.29
N SER A 501 7.39 27.50 19.95
CA SER A 501 7.07 28.76 20.59
C SER A 501 5.66 29.22 20.21
N ALA A 502 5.09 30.13 21.01
CA ALA A 502 3.78 30.69 20.70
C ALA A 502 3.76 31.47 19.37
N GLU A 503 4.88 32.08 18.99
CA GLU A 503 5.04 32.81 17.75
C GLU A 503 5.05 31.84 16.55
N GLU A 504 5.86 30.77 16.62
CA GLU A 504 5.93 29.73 15.58
C GLU A 504 4.60 29.00 15.38
N ALA A 505 3.92 28.63 16.49
CA ALA A 505 2.60 28.02 16.44
C ALA A 505 1.56 28.94 15.78
N ASN A 506 1.60 30.25 16.12
CA ASN A 506 0.69 31.24 15.51
C ASN A 506 1.04 31.50 14.03
N ASP A 507 2.31 31.54 13.66
CA ASP A 507 2.70 31.71 12.25
C ASP A 507 2.25 30.53 11.38
N GLN A 508 2.40 29.31 11.87
CA GLN A 508 2.07 28.10 11.12
C GLN A 508 0.58 27.76 11.18
N PHE A 509 -0.04 27.85 12.34
CA PHE A 509 -1.38 27.33 12.64
C PHE A 509 -2.34 28.38 13.21
N GLY A 510 -1.99 29.67 13.15
CA GLY A 510 -2.80 30.75 13.73
C GLY A 510 -4.25 30.76 13.25
N PHE A 511 -4.49 30.48 11.98
CA PHE A 511 -5.83 30.39 11.42
C PHE A 511 -6.66 29.21 12.00
N LEU A 512 -6.03 28.10 12.38
CA LEU A 512 -6.69 26.97 13.04
C LEU A 512 -7.00 27.33 14.50
N LEU A 513 -6.03 27.94 15.23
CA LEU A 513 -6.21 28.41 16.59
C LEU A 513 -7.30 29.49 16.67
N GLU A 514 -7.38 30.39 15.69
CA GLU A 514 -8.46 31.37 15.58
C GLU A 514 -9.81 30.69 15.33
N ALA A 515 -9.88 29.69 14.46
CA ALA A 515 -11.10 28.94 14.19
C ALA A 515 -11.66 28.26 15.46
N MET A 516 -10.79 27.83 16.38
CA MET A 516 -11.20 27.26 17.67
C MET A 516 -11.92 28.23 18.58
N ASP A 517 -11.75 29.54 18.38
CA ASP A 517 -12.49 30.58 19.13
C ASP A 517 -13.96 30.71 18.70
N TYR A 518 -14.36 30.08 17.59
CA TYR A 518 -15.69 30.19 16.98
C TYR A 518 -16.54 28.92 17.07
N GLY A 519 -16.46 28.20 18.18
CA GLY A 519 -17.34 27.05 18.43
C GLY A 519 -16.95 25.80 17.62
N PHE A 520 -15.70 25.44 17.68
CA PHE A 520 -15.18 24.24 17.03
C PHE A 520 -15.77 22.96 17.65
N PRO A 521 -16.49 22.11 16.90
CA PRO A 521 -17.13 20.93 17.46
C PRO A 521 -16.11 19.84 17.81
N PRO A 522 -16.44 18.92 18.76
CA PRO A 522 -15.74 17.66 18.87
C PRO A 522 -15.78 16.93 17.53
N HIS A 523 -14.65 16.43 17.04
CA HIS A 523 -14.56 15.80 15.74
C HIS A 523 -13.42 14.77 15.69
N GLY A 524 -13.50 13.91 14.72
CA GLY A 524 -12.49 12.89 14.45
C GLY A 524 -12.66 12.29 13.07
N GLY A 525 -11.67 11.58 12.61
CA GLY A 525 -11.69 11.02 11.29
C GLY A 525 -10.58 10.00 11.05
N LEU A 526 -10.46 9.62 9.80
CA LEU A 526 -9.53 8.58 9.38
C LEU A 526 -9.16 8.79 7.91
N ALA A 527 -7.98 8.34 7.52
CA ALA A 527 -7.56 8.25 6.14
C ALA A 527 -7.14 6.82 5.79
N ILE A 528 -7.68 6.27 4.71
CA ILE A 528 -7.32 4.95 4.18
C ILE A 528 -6.44 5.16 2.94
N GLY A 529 -5.28 4.50 2.88
CA GLY A 529 -4.44 4.46 1.69
C GLY A 529 -5.11 3.64 0.58
N LEU A 530 -5.76 4.30 -0.38
CA LEU A 530 -6.50 3.62 -1.46
C LEU A 530 -5.58 2.73 -2.29
N ASP A 531 -4.38 3.20 -2.64
CA ASP A 531 -3.42 2.44 -3.43
C ASP A 531 -3.03 1.14 -2.72
N ARG A 532 -2.74 1.23 -1.42
CA ARG A 532 -2.39 0.06 -0.59
C ARG A 532 -3.56 -0.89 -0.43
N PHE A 533 -4.77 -0.38 -0.24
CA PHE A 533 -5.97 -1.21 -0.14
C PHE A 533 -6.21 -2.00 -1.43
N VAL A 534 -6.15 -1.34 -2.57
CA VAL A 534 -6.32 -2.00 -3.88
C VAL A 534 -5.19 -2.99 -4.15
N MET A 535 -3.94 -2.66 -3.81
CA MET A 535 -2.79 -3.56 -3.90
C MET A 535 -3.05 -4.88 -3.14
N LEU A 536 -3.49 -4.79 -1.89
CA LEU A 536 -3.79 -5.97 -1.06
C LEU A 536 -4.97 -6.77 -1.60
N LEU A 537 -6.01 -6.11 -2.11
CA LEU A 537 -7.16 -6.78 -2.74
C LEU A 537 -6.77 -7.47 -4.06
N ALA A 538 -5.85 -6.90 -4.81
CA ALA A 538 -5.33 -7.48 -6.05
C ALA A 538 -4.35 -8.65 -5.79
N GLY A 539 -3.83 -8.78 -4.58
CA GLY A 539 -2.78 -9.76 -4.24
C GLY A 539 -1.40 -9.36 -4.73
N GLU A 540 -1.18 -8.06 -4.97
CA GLU A 540 0.09 -7.51 -5.44
C GLU A 540 1.02 -7.16 -4.27
N GLU A 541 2.33 -7.24 -4.51
CA GLU A 541 3.35 -6.87 -3.52
C GLU A 541 3.82 -5.41 -3.67
N ASN A 542 3.37 -4.70 -4.73
CA ASN A 542 3.82 -3.35 -5.05
C ASN A 542 2.66 -2.48 -5.52
N ILE A 543 2.53 -1.28 -4.94
CA ILE A 543 1.45 -0.35 -5.33
C ILE A 543 1.54 0.16 -6.76
N ARG A 544 2.71 0.06 -7.41
CA ARG A 544 2.86 0.41 -8.83
C ARG A 544 1.99 -0.44 -9.76
N GLU A 545 1.61 -1.64 -9.33
CA GLU A 545 0.74 -2.53 -10.11
C GLU A 545 -0.72 -2.07 -10.14
N VAL A 546 -1.12 -1.19 -9.22
CA VAL A 546 -2.50 -0.67 -9.09
C VAL A 546 -2.61 0.84 -9.33
N ILE A 547 -1.52 1.49 -9.76
CA ILE A 547 -1.48 2.91 -10.14
C ILE A 547 -1.18 2.98 -11.64
N ALA A 548 -1.96 3.77 -12.40
CA ALA A 548 -1.80 3.82 -13.84
C ALA A 548 -0.40 4.30 -14.27
N PHE A 549 0.07 5.41 -13.70
CA PHE A 549 1.35 6.05 -14.04
C PHE A 549 2.16 6.37 -12.76
N PRO A 550 2.76 5.34 -12.12
CA PRO A 550 3.55 5.52 -10.91
C PRO A 550 4.95 6.03 -11.22
N LYS A 551 5.65 6.52 -10.20
CA LYS A 551 7.09 6.78 -10.25
C LYS A 551 7.88 5.49 -9.97
N ASN A 552 9.13 5.44 -10.46
CA ASN A 552 10.08 4.39 -10.10
C ASN A 552 10.67 4.63 -8.67
N ASN A 553 11.57 3.76 -8.23
CA ASN A 553 12.20 3.85 -6.91
C ASN A 553 13.08 5.11 -6.70
N LYS A 554 13.37 5.86 -7.78
CA LYS A 554 14.12 7.13 -7.74
C LYS A 554 13.19 8.34 -7.82
N ALA A 555 11.89 8.17 -7.57
CA ALA A 555 10.86 9.20 -7.70
C ALA A 555 10.78 9.83 -9.10
N SER A 556 11.19 9.12 -10.14
CA SER A 556 11.15 9.59 -11.52
C SER A 556 10.15 8.81 -12.38
N ASP A 557 9.66 9.44 -13.42
CA ASP A 557 8.81 8.83 -14.44
C ASP A 557 9.64 8.58 -15.72
N PRO A 558 10.01 7.31 -16.02
CA PRO A 558 10.78 6.98 -17.20
C PRO A 558 10.06 7.23 -18.53
N MET A 559 8.73 7.31 -18.53
CA MET A 559 7.93 7.56 -19.73
C MET A 559 7.96 9.04 -20.14
N THR A 560 7.69 9.94 -19.20
CA THR A 560 7.65 11.37 -19.44
C THR A 560 8.98 12.07 -19.16
N GLN A 561 9.93 11.37 -18.54
CA GLN A 561 11.22 11.87 -18.07
C GLN A 561 11.09 12.98 -17.01
N ALA A 562 10.02 12.89 -16.19
CA ALA A 562 9.87 13.77 -15.03
C ALA A 562 10.64 13.22 -13.82
N PRO A 563 11.30 14.07 -12.98
CA PRO A 563 11.43 15.50 -13.13
C PRO A 563 12.40 15.90 -14.26
N SER A 564 12.17 17.04 -14.87
CA SER A 564 13.00 17.56 -15.97
C SER A 564 13.42 19.01 -15.74
N THR A 565 14.42 19.48 -16.48
CA THR A 565 14.81 20.89 -16.48
C THR A 565 13.71 21.76 -17.07
N VAL A 566 13.68 23.02 -16.66
CA VAL A 566 12.76 24.04 -17.18
C VAL A 566 13.56 25.14 -17.89
N ALA A 567 12.90 25.89 -18.76
CA ALA A 567 13.55 26.99 -19.48
C ALA A 567 13.99 28.10 -18.52
N LEU A 568 15.19 28.70 -18.76
CA LEU A 568 15.73 29.79 -17.94
C LEU A 568 14.75 30.95 -17.76
N LYS A 569 14.01 31.29 -18.79
CA LYS A 569 12.98 32.33 -18.73
C LYS A 569 11.91 32.04 -17.68
N GLN A 570 11.53 30.78 -17.51
CA GLN A 570 10.56 30.38 -16.47
C GLN A 570 11.13 30.56 -15.06
N LEU A 571 12.42 30.25 -14.86
CA LEU A 571 13.12 30.50 -13.60
C LEU A 571 13.24 31.99 -13.30
N GLU A 572 13.58 32.80 -14.29
CA GLU A 572 13.64 34.26 -14.17
C GLU A 572 12.29 34.87 -13.78
N GLU A 573 11.21 34.43 -14.43
CA GLU A 573 9.83 34.85 -14.09
C GLU A 573 9.44 34.50 -12.64
N LEU A 574 9.96 33.40 -12.11
CA LEU A 574 9.76 32.96 -10.73
C LEU A 574 10.77 33.59 -9.74
N SER A 575 11.78 34.30 -10.25
CA SER A 575 12.91 34.83 -9.46
C SER A 575 13.73 33.74 -8.77
N LEU A 576 13.93 32.62 -9.44
CA LEU A 576 14.66 31.44 -8.97
C LEU A 576 15.96 31.28 -9.72
N GLN A 577 16.97 30.72 -9.05
CA GLN A 577 18.23 30.28 -9.65
C GLN A 577 18.46 28.82 -9.25
N VAL A 578 18.99 28.04 -10.19
CA VAL A 578 19.43 26.67 -9.93
C VAL A 578 20.94 26.71 -9.75
N GLU A 579 21.44 26.29 -8.59
CA GLU A 579 22.87 26.06 -8.42
C GLU A 579 23.26 24.79 -9.18
N GLU A 580 24.24 24.89 -10.08
CA GLU A 580 24.78 23.73 -10.78
C GLU A 580 25.62 22.91 -9.79
N ASP A 581 25.21 21.65 -9.58
CA ASP A 581 26.02 20.71 -8.80
C ASP A 581 27.31 20.39 -9.57
N GLU A 582 28.46 20.78 -9.03
CA GLU A 582 29.77 20.56 -9.69
C GLU A 582 30.09 19.06 -9.89
N THR A 583 29.34 18.16 -9.20
CA THR A 583 29.48 16.70 -9.33
C THR A 583 28.84 16.12 -10.59
N SER A 584 27.98 16.87 -11.29
CA SER A 584 27.31 16.40 -12.51
C SER A 584 28.15 16.51 -13.79
N LYS A 585 29.37 17.06 -13.72
CA LYS A 585 30.27 17.25 -14.88
C LYS A 585 31.16 16.04 -15.21
N THR A 586 31.03 14.93 -14.45
CA THR A 586 31.81 13.72 -14.67
C THR A 586 30.91 12.50 -14.85
N ASN A 587 30.23 12.40 -15.99
CA ASN A 587 29.86 11.12 -16.62
C ASN A 587 29.57 11.33 -18.11
#